data_5ea4dd298f0125227b97ee16215c5821
#
_entry.id   5ea4dd298f0125227b97ee16215c5821
#
_cell.length_a   1.000
_cell.length_b   1.000
_cell.length_c   1.000
_cell.angle_alpha   90.00
_cell.angle_beta   90.00
_cell.angle_gamma   90.00
#
_symmetry.space_group_name_H-M   'P 1'
#
loop_
_entity.id
_entity.type
_entity.pdbx_description
1 polymer ?
#
loop_
_entity_poly.entity_id
_entity_poly.type
_entity_poly.pdbx_seq_one_letter_code
_entity_poly.pdbx_strand_id
1 'polypeptide(L)'
;MSGVRLNKYIASSGLCSRRKADELIEQGVVAVNGKVVKELGYLVQTKDKVFVNKKLIHPAKHLYYKFYKPAGYITTCEDEKGRKTIYDILPESLNNLKPVGRLDKDSTGLLILTNDGDLINELTHPSVKVPKIYIVTVNSAVHRKDLEQMANGVEIEPNKIAYADIQVLEIDNKHTEMQITLYQGMNRQIRKMFEYFGYEVKVLKRVQHATIRLDGLKRGDVKPLKPA
;
A
#
# COMPACT_ATOMS: atom_id res chain seq x y z
N MET A 1 8.82 -28.04 10.08
CA MET A 1 8.74 -27.30 8.80
C MET A 1 7.39 -26.57 8.80
N SER A 2 7.37 -25.26 8.68
CA SER A 2 6.14 -24.47 8.71
C SER A 2 5.48 -24.54 7.33
N GLY A 3 4.31 -25.18 7.24
CA GLY A 3 3.50 -25.19 6.03
C GLY A 3 2.89 -23.82 5.71
N VAL A 4 2.50 -23.59 4.45
CA VAL A 4 1.80 -22.38 3.99
C VAL A 4 0.30 -22.63 4.00
N ARG A 5 -0.52 -21.69 4.52
CA ARG A 5 -1.97 -21.82 4.45
C ARG A 5 -2.46 -22.00 3.02
N LEU A 6 -3.36 -22.95 2.77
CA LEU A 6 -3.84 -23.33 1.44
C LEU A 6 -4.41 -22.11 0.67
N ASN A 7 -5.22 -21.25 1.32
CA ASN A 7 -5.73 -20.04 0.68
C ASN A 7 -4.62 -19.06 0.27
N LYS A 8 -3.53 -18.97 1.07
CA LYS A 8 -2.35 -18.15 0.72
C LYS A 8 -1.61 -18.76 -0.47
N TYR A 9 -1.45 -20.09 -0.51
CA TYR A 9 -0.83 -20.81 -1.62
C TYR A 9 -1.61 -20.58 -2.93
N ILE A 10 -2.95 -20.73 -2.90
CA ILE A 10 -3.81 -20.49 -4.07
C ILE A 10 -3.69 -19.04 -4.53
N ALA A 11 -3.76 -18.08 -3.60
CA ALA A 11 -3.63 -16.66 -3.95
C ALA A 11 -2.26 -16.31 -4.53
N SER A 12 -1.17 -16.95 -4.06
CA SER A 12 0.18 -16.72 -4.58
C SER A 12 0.38 -17.24 -6.02
N SER A 13 -0.49 -18.13 -6.50
CA SER A 13 -0.49 -18.56 -7.92
C SER A 13 -1.06 -17.49 -8.86
N GLY A 14 -1.67 -16.43 -8.32
CA GLY A 14 -2.33 -15.39 -9.11
C GLY A 14 -3.76 -15.74 -9.56
N LEU A 15 -4.29 -16.92 -9.18
CA LEU A 15 -5.61 -17.38 -9.60
C LEU A 15 -6.75 -16.51 -9.07
N CYS A 16 -6.68 -16.13 -7.77
CA CYS A 16 -7.72 -15.33 -7.12
C CYS A 16 -7.22 -14.69 -5.81
N SER A 17 -8.08 -13.90 -5.14
CA SER A 17 -7.80 -13.38 -3.79
C SER A 17 -7.86 -14.49 -2.73
N ARG A 18 -7.27 -14.27 -1.54
CA ARG A 18 -7.34 -15.22 -0.41
C ARG A 18 -8.77 -15.54 0.02
N ARG A 19 -9.66 -14.52 0.03
CA ARG A 19 -11.09 -14.72 0.35
C ARG A 19 -11.76 -15.62 -0.69
N LYS A 20 -11.50 -15.35 -1.98
CA LYS A 20 -12.04 -16.20 -3.04
C LYS A 20 -11.45 -17.60 -3.01
N ALA A 21 -10.21 -17.77 -2.60
CA ALA A 21 -9.60 -19.07 -2.37
C ALA A 21 -10.29 -19.85 -1.24
N ASP A 22 -10.68 -19.19 -0.15
CA ASP A 22 -11.46 -19.80 0.94
C ASP A 22 -12.81 -20.32 0.42
N GLU A 23 -13.53 -19.53 -0.39
CA GLU A 23 -14.77 -19.98 -1.05
C GLU A 23 -14.55 -21.21 -1.96
N LEU A 24 -13.47 -21.27 -2.73
CA LEU A 24 -13.15 -22.41 -3.58
C LEU A 24 -12.83 -23.67 -2.74
N ILE A 25 -12.18 -23.52 -1.60
CA ILE A 25 -11.91 -24.61 -0.66
C ILE A 25 -13.23 -25.16 -0.11
N GLU A 26 -14.13 -24.32 0.37
CA GLU A 26 -15.43 -24.71 0.90
C GLU A 26 -16.32 -25.39 -0.16
N GLN A 27 -16.26 -24.92 -1.39
CA GLN A 27 -16.95 -25.55 -2.54
C GLN A 27 -16.41 -26.95 -2.91
N GLY A 28 -15.26 -27.34 -2.35
CA GLY A 28 -14.66 -28.66 -2.60
C GLY A 28 -14.03 -28.81 -3.99
N VAL A 29 -13.69 -27.72 -4.66
CA VAL A 29 -13.01 -27.73 -5.96
C VAL A 29 -11.48 -27.71 -5.84
N VAL A 30 -10.96 -27.71 -4.61
CA VAL A 30 -9.53 -27.72 -4.29
C VAL A 30 -9.11 -29.10 -3.79
N ALA A 31 -8.01 -29.61 -4.33
CA ALA A 31 -7.43 -30.87 -3.89
C ALA A 31 -5.92 -30.72 -3.60
N VAL A 32 -5.44 -31.42 -2.59
CA VAL A 32 -4.01 -31.54 -2.24
C VAL A 32 -3.64 -33.01 -2.32
N ASN A 33 -2.62 -33.32 -3.13
CA ASN A 33 -2.17 -34.69 -3.39
C ASN A 33 -3.31 -35.66 -3.82
N GLY A 34 -4.26 -35.14 -4.61
CA GLY A 34 -5.42 -35.91 -5.10
C GLY A 34 -6.59 -36.03 -4.10
N LYS A 35 -6.45 -35.55 -2.87
CA LYS A 35 -7.55 -35.54 -1.88
C LYS A 35 -8.21 -34.15 -1.82
N VAL A 36 -9.54 -34.10 -1.91
CA VAL A 36 -10.30 -32.87 -1.79
C VAL A 36 -10.18 -32.33 -0.36
N VAL A 37 -9.88 -31.04 -0.26
CA VAL A 37 -9.78 -30.31 1.00
C VAL A 37 -10.91 -29.29 1.07
N LYS A 38 -11.73 -29.32 2.13
CA LYS A 38 -12.80 -28.37 2.42
C LYS A 38 -12.55 -27.57 3.71
N GLU A 39 -11.55 -27.98 4.48
CA GLU A 39 -11.22 -27.37 5.76
C GLU A 39 -10.41 -26.09 5.53
N LEU A 40 -10.89 -24.98 6.11
CA LEU A 40 -10.15 -23.71 6.15
C LEU A 40 -8.95 -23.82 7.10
N GLY A 41 -7.85 -23.17 6.71
CA GLY A 41 -6.62 -23.21 7.52
C GLY A 41 -5.68 -24.37 7.23
N TYR A 42 -6.03 -25.29 6.31
CA TYR A 42 -5.15 -26.38 5.87
C TYR A 42 -3.74 -25.87 5.50
N LEU A 43 -2.70 -26.60 5.92
CA LEU A 43 -1.30 -26.22 5.69
C LEU A 43 -0.68 -27.09 4.57
N VAL A 44 -0.33 -26.43 3.47
CA VAL A 44 0.37 -27.02 2.32
C VAL A 44 1.86 -27.13 2.63
N GLN A 45 2.45 -28.31 2.44
CA GLN A 45 3.87 -28.55 2.60
C GLN A 45 4.63 -28.36 1.29
N THR A 46 5.95 -28.20 1.36
CA THR A 46 6.80 -27.87 0.18
C THR A 46 6.68 -28.89 -0.99
N LYS A 47 6.38 -30.16 -0.69
CA LYS A 47 6.26 -31.22 -1.69
C LYS A 47 4.81 -31.48 -2.15
N ASP A 48 3.84 -30.78 -1.57
CA ASP A 48 2.44 -31.01 -1.89
C ASP A 48 2.10 -30.46 -3.27
N LYS A 49 1.25 -31.21 -3.99
CA LYS A 49 0.68 -30.81 -5.28
C LYS A 49 -0.73 -30.28 -5.05
N VAL A 50 -0.94 -29.00 -5.32
CA VAL A 50 -2.24 -28.34 -5.15
C VAL A 50 -2.95 -28.21 -6.50
N PHE A 51 -4.20 -28.62 -6.54
CA PHE A 51 -5.06 -28.53 -7.71
C PHE A 51 -6.29 -27.68 -7.40
N VAL A 52 -6.67 -26.84 -8.34
CA VAL A 52 -7.94 -26.08 -8.31
C VAL A 52 -8.68 -26.41 -9.61
N ASN A 53 -9.94 -26.83 -9.51
CA ASN A 53 -10.72 -27.30 -10.67
C ASN A 53 -9.93 -28.32 -11.53
N LYS A 54 -9.27 -29.28 -10.88
CA LYS A 54 -8.44 -30.33 -11.51
C LYS A 54 -7.17 -29.81 -12.23
N LYS A 55 -6.86 -28.50 -12.17
CA LYS A 55 -5.64 -27.92 -12.73
C LYS A 55 -4.59 -27.77 -11.64
N LEU A 56 -3.38 -28.29 -11.88
CA LEU A 56 -2.23 -28.10 -10.99
C LEU A 56 -1.84 -26.62 -10.96
N ILE A 57 -1.65 -26.07 -9.79
CA ILE A 57 -1.22 -24.68 -9.61
C ILE A 57 0.12 -24.61 -8.86
N HIS A 58 0.88 -23.57 -9.16
CA HIS A 58 2.14 -23.25 -8.49
C HIS A 58 2.16 -21.77 -8.12
N PRO A 59 2.88 -21.38 -7.06
CA PRO A 59 3.14 -19.96 -6.78
C PRO A 59 3.77 -19.26 -7.98
N ALA A 60 3.27 -18.09 -8.31
CA ALA A 60 3.83 -17.27 -9.37
C ALA A 60 5.15 -16.62 -8.91
N LYS A 61 6.02 -16.30 -9.86
CA LYS A 61 7.22 -15.51 -9.58
C LYS A 61 6.81 -14.15 -9.02
N HIS A 62 7.49 -13.71 -7.96
CA HIS A 62 7.24 -12.40 -7.39
C HIS A 62 7.70 -11.30 -8.35
N LEU A 63 6.86 -10.29 -8.50
CA LEU A 63 7.08 -9.09 -9.31
C LEU A 63 6.99 -7.87 -8.43
N TYR A 64 7.87 -6.92 -8.64
CA TYR A 64 7.95 -5.69 -7.87
C TYR A 64 8.09 -4.51 -8.81
N TYR A 65 7.23 -3.49 -8.63
CA TYR A 65 7.24 -2.28 -9.45
C TYR A 65 7.13 -1.05 -8.57
N LYS A 66 7.77 0.04 -8.98
CA LYS A 66 7.50 1.37 -8.47
C LYS A 66 6.66 2.13 -9.49
N PHE A 67 5.63 2.78 -9.00
CA PHE A 67 4.67 3.55 -9.78
C PHE A 67 4.57 4.97 -9.22
N TYR A 68 4.63 5.98 -10.09
CA TYR A 68 4.33 7.36 -9.69
C TYR A 68 2.84 7.62 -9.89
N LYS A 69 2.06 7.36 -8.85
CA LYS A 69 0.61 7.62 -8.88
C LYS A 69 0.32 9.10 -9.08
N PRO A 70 -0.41 9.51 -10.13
CA PRO A 70 -0.91 10.87 -10.27
C PRO A 70 -2.12 11.10 -9.35
N ALA A 71 -2.50 12.38 -9.13
CA ALA A 71 -3.76 12.72 -8.49
C ALA A 71 -4.96 12.33 -9.37
N GLY A 72 -6.14 12.20 -8.76
CA GLY A 72 -7.38 11.87 -9.44
C GLY A 72 -7.77 10.39 -9.44
N TYR A 73 -6.86 9.50 -9.09
CA TYR A 73 -7.06 8.04 -9.07
C TYR A 73 -7.05 7.51 -7.64
N ILE A 74 -7.99 6.62 -7.32
CA ILE A 74 -8.03 5.96 -6.01
C ILE A 74 -7.16 4.69 -6.02
N THR A 75 -6.59 4.36 -4.87
CA THR A 75 -5.77 3.15 -4.68
C THR A 75 -6.66 2.03 -4.16
N THR A 76 -7.34 1.34 -5.06
CA THR A 76 -8.17 0.16 -4.76
C THR A 76 -8.12 -0.82 -5.93
N CYS A 77 -8.33 -2.12 -5.63
CA CYS A 77 -8.45 -3.15 -6.66
C CYS A 77 -9.86 -3.20 -7.25
N GLU A 78 -10.86 -2.75 -6.50
CA GLU A 78 -12.28 -2.75 -6.89
C GLU A 78 -12.91 -1.46 -6.38
N ASP A 79 -13.78 -0.86 -7.18
CA ASP A 79 -14.54 0.33 -6.80
C ASP A 79 -16.01 0.20 -7.20
N GLU A 80 -16.87 0.04 -6.21
CA GLU A 80 -18.33 -0.09 -6.41
C GLU A 80 -18.99 1.21 -6.91
N LYS A 81 -18.29 2.35 -6.82
CA LYS A 81 -18.83 3.68 -7.17
C LYS A 81 -18.38 4.16 -8.55
N GLY A 82 -17.69 3.34 -9.34
CA GLY A 82 -17.25 3.68 -10.69
C GLY A 82 -16.22 4.82 -10.77
N ARG A 83 -15.47 5.09 -9.67
CA ARG A 83 -14.41 6.11 -9.67
C ARG A 83 -13.16 5.59 -10.35
N LYS A 84 -12.39 6.47 -10.97
CA LYS A 84 -11.10 6.10 -11.58
C LYS A 84 -10.12 5.53 -10.54
N THR A 85 -9.61 4.34 -10.80
CA THR A 85 -8.64 3.62 -9.98
C THR A 85 -7.24 3.69 -10.59
N ILE A 86 -6.23 3.27 -9.88
CA ILE A 86 -4.87 3.15 -10.41
C ILE A 86 -4.79 2.18 -11.61
N TYR A 87 -5.69 1.19 -11.68
CA TYR A 87 -5.70 0.19 -12.75
C TYR A 87 -6.22 0.72 -14.09
N ASP A 88 -6.94 1.86 -14.09
CA ASP A 88 -7.37 2.51 -15.33
C ASP A 88 -6.21 3.15 -16.11
N ILE A 89 -5.02 3.25 -15.49
CA ILE A 89 -3.83 3.87 -16.09
C ILE A 89 -2.59 2.99 -16.05
N LEU A 90 -2.66 1.85 -15.36
CA LEU A 90 -1.59 0.86 -15.38
C LEU A 90 -1.68 -0.01 -16.65
N PRO A 91 -0.56 -0.52 -17.18
CA PRO A 91 -0.57 -1.55 -18.21
C PRO A 91 -1.38 -2.78 -17.74
N GLU A 92 -2.20 -3.36 -18.62
CA GLU A 92 -3.01 -4.56 -18.30
C GLU A 92 -2.22 -5.70 -17.69
N SER A 93 -0.98 -5.89 -18.16
CA SER A 93 -0.06 -6.93 -17.64
C SER A 93 0.24 -6.80 -16.15
N LEU A 94 -0.04 -5.65 -15.54
CA LEU A 94 0.18 -5.36 -14.12
C LEU A 94 -1.10 -5.37 -13.28
N ASN A 95 -2.27 -5.63 -13.87
CA ASN A 95 -3.56 -5.61 -13.18
C ASN A 95 -3.69 -6.67 -12.07
N ASN A 96 -2.86 -7.70 -12.10
CA ASN A 96 -2.78 -8.72 -11.06
C ASN A 96 -1.93 -8.31 -9.85
N LEU A 97 -1.15 -7.22 -9.95
CA LEU A 97 -0.35 -6.73 -8.84
C LEU A 97 -1.21 -5.92 -7.86
N LYS A 98 -0.82 -5.97 -6.59
CA LYS A 98 -1.48 -5.26 -5.49
C LYS A 98 -0.63 -4.08 -5.05
N PRO A 99 -1.26 -2.95 -4.66
CA PRO A 99 -0.52 -1.83 -4.09
C PRO A 99 -0.07 -2.14 -2.65
N VAL A 100 1.16 -1.73 -2.33
CA VAL A 100 1.71 -1.76 -0.96
C VAL A 100 1.24 -0.50 -0.22
N GLY A 101 0.17 -0.66 0.54
CA GLY A 101 -0.53 0.46 1.16
C GLY A 101 -1.33 1.28 0.15
N ARG A 102 -1.73 2.48 0.58
CA ARG A 102 -2.59 3.35 -0.24
C ARG A 102 -2.06 4.78 -0.27
N LEU A 103 -2.43 5.49 -1.33
CA LEU A 103 -2.41 6.94 -1.43
C LEU A 103 -3.84 7.41 -1.71
N ASP A 104 -4.24 8.51 -1.09
CA ASP A 104 -5.55 9.13 -1.33
C ASP A 104 -5.69 9.59 -2.79
N LYS A 105 -6.93 9.85 -3.22
CA LYS A 105 -7.24 10.29 -4.59
C LYS A 105 -6.45 11.53 -4.99
N ASP A 106 -6.34 12.49 -4.09
CA ASP A 106 -5.69 13.79 -4.25
C ASP A 106 -4.20 13.80 -3.87
N SER A 107 -3.66 12.66 -3.43
CA SER A 107 -2.24 12.48 -3.14
C SER A 107 -1.50 11.87 -4.31
N THR A 108 -0.23 12.23 -4.47
CA THR A 108 0.63 11.79 -5.57
C THR A 108 1.87 11.07 -5.06
N GLY A 109 2.65 10.50 -5.97
CA GLY A 109 3.99 10.00 -5.66
C GLY A 109 4.11 8.49 -5.64
N LEU A 110 5.11 8.01 -4.94
CA LEU A 110 5.52 6.61 -4.95
C LEU A 110 4.44 5.67 -4.42
N LEU A 111 4.06 4.71 -5.23
CA LEU A 111 3.27 3.55 -4.86
C LEU A 111 4.00 2.29 -5.33
N ILE A 112 4.22 1.34 -4.45
CA ILE A 112 4.83 0.05 -4.78
C ILE A 112 3.72 -0.90 -5.18
N LEU A 113 3.92 -1.68 -6.24
CA LEU A 113 2.99 -2.70 -6.73
C LEU A 113 3.70 -4.06 -6.71
N THR A 114 3.03 -5.09 -6.20
CA THR A 114 3.59 -6.45 -6.12
C THR A 114 2.51 -7.52 -6.03
N ASN A 115 2.84 -8.76 -6.38
CA ASN A 115 2.06 -9.96 -6.07
C ASN A 115 2.56 -10.69 -4.81
N ASP A 116 3.59 -10.15 -4.14
CA ASP A 116 4.15 -10.68 -2.89
C ASP A 116 3.35 -10.18 -1.69
N GLY A 117 2.47 -11.04 -1.17
CA GLY A 117 1.63 -10.70 -0.01
C GLY A 117 2.40 -10.59 1.31
N ASP A 118 3.57 -11.21 1.43
CA ASP A 118 4.41 -11.11 2.63
C ASP A 118 5.08 -9.75 2.70
N LEU A 119 5.64 -9.26 1.58
CA LEU A 119 6.19 -7.92 1.48
C LEU A 119 5.11 -6.85 1.71
N ILE A 120 3.89 -7.04 1.19
CA ILE A 120 2.79 -6.11 1.46
C ILE A 120 2.55 -6.01 2.97
N ASN A 121 2.45 -7.16 3.65
CA ASN A 121 2.23 -7.19 5.10
C ASN A 121 3.40 -6.56 5.86
N GLU A 122 4.64 -6.89 5.53
CA GLU A 122 5.85 -6.35 6.14
C GLU A 122 5.89 -4.81 6.06
N LEU A 123 5.59 -4.24 4.89
CA LEU A 123 5.68 -2.78 4.67
C LEU A 123 4.44 -1.99 5.12
N THR A 124 3.31 -2.67 5.44
CA THR A 124 2.05 -1.99 5.77
C THR A 124 1.48 -2.32 7.14
N HIS A 125 1.97 -3.37 7.80
CA HIS A 125 1.42 -3.78 9.10
C HIS A 125 1.67 -2.69 10.15
N PRO A 126 0.64 -2.31 10.95
CA PRO A 126 0.75 -1.21 11.91
C PRO A 126 1.83 -1.40 12.99
N SER A 127 2.18 -2.65 13.33
CA SER A 127 3.25 -2.94 14.29
C SER A 127 4.65 -2.68 13.76
N VAL A 128 4.81 -2.59 12.44
CA VAL A 128 6.11 -2.33 11.79
C VAL A 128 6.21 -0.84 11.48
N LYS A 129 7.17 -0.18 12.10
CA LYS A 129 7.40 1.26 11.93
C LYS A 129 8.19 1.55 10.65
N VAL A 130 7.56 1.34 9.49
CA VAL A 130 8.16 1.60 8.17
C VAL A 130 8.07 3.09 7.85
N PRO A 131 9.20 3.77 7.58
CA PRO A 131 9.21 5.20 7.26
C PRO A 131 8.57 5.45 5.88
N LYS A 132 7.74 6.48 5.82
CA LYS A 132 7.14 7.01 4.60
C LYS A 132 7.43 8.51 4.54
N ILE A 133 8.16 8.95 3.51
CA ILE A 133 8.60 10.33 3.39
C ILE A 133 7.76 11.04 2.34
N TYR A 134 7.28 12.22 2.71
CA TYR A 134 6.43 13.05 1.88
C TYR A 134 7.03 14.43 1.68
N ILE A 135 6.84 15.03 0.51
CA ILE A 135 6.96 16.46 0.29
C ILE A 135 5.55 17.05 0.37
N VAL A 136 5.38 18.02 1.23
CA VAL A 136 4.10 18.64 1.59
C VAL A 136 4.19 20.14 1.41
N THR A 137 3.26 20.73 0.67
CA THR A 137 3.12 22.20 0.57
C THR A 137 1.79 22.62 1.14
N VAL A 138 1.79 23.59 2.03
CA VAL A 138 0.59 24.22 2.60
C VAL A 138 0.46 25.66 2.14
N ASN A 139 -0.72 26.22 2.27
CA ASN A 139 -1.15 27.50 1.70
C ASN A 139 -0.73 28.76 2.48
N SER A 140 0.15 28.63 3.44
CA SER A 140 0.60 29.77 4.26
C SER A 140 1.92 29.48 4.96
N ALA A 141 2.51 30.47 5.60
CA ALA A 141 3.59 30.29 6.55
C ALA A 141 3.06 29.50 7.76
N VAL A 142 3.71 28.37 8.08
CA VAL A 142 3.36 27.56 9.25
C VAL A 142 4.13 28.06 10.46
N HIS A 143 3.43 28.24 11.59
CA HIS A 143 4.08 28.65 12.83
C HIS A 143 4.92 27.52 13.43
N ARG A 144 6.12 27.84 13.89
CA ARG A 144 7.03 26.89 14.52
C ARG A 144 6.39 26.10 15.66
N LYS A 145 5.60 26.79 16.49
CA LYS A 145 4.87 26.16 17.62
C LYS A 145 3.94 25.05 17.17
N ASP A 146 3.26 25.19 16.01
CA ASP A 146 2.34 24.20 15.50
C ASP A 146 3.10 22.97 14.97
N LEU A 147 4.27 23.18 14.33
CA LEU A 147 5.16 22.09 13.92
C LEU A 147 5.69 21.29 15.12
N GLU A 148 6.08 21.98 16.20
CA GLU A 148 6.52 21.34 17.45
C GLU A 148 5.38 20.52 18.08
N GLN A 149 4.14 21.00 18.05
CA GLN A 149 2.99 20.24 18.51
C GLN A 149 2.70 19.02 17.63
N MET A 150 2.80 19.13 16.30
CA MET A 150 2.66 18.00 15.38
C MET A 150 3.70 16.90 15.64
N ALA A 151 4.94 17.30 15.97
CA ALA A 151 6.00 16.33 16.30
C ALA A 151 5.73 15.61 17.64
N ASN A 152 5.19 16.34 18.63
CA ASN A 152 4.84 15.79 19.94
C ASN A 152 3.54 14.97 19.96
N GLY A 153 2.74 15.05 18.91
CA GLY A 153 1.50 14.31 18.72
C GLY A 153 0.25 15.17 18.77
N VAL A 154 -0.61 14.97 17.79
CA VAL A 154 -1.92 15.65 17.65
C VAL A 154 -3.01 14.61 17.57
N GLU A 155 -4.06 14.77 18.36
CA GLU A 155 -5.26 13.93 18.27
C GLU A 155 -6.07 14.36 17.04
N ILE A 156 -6.02 13.54 15.98
CA ILE A 156 -6.69 13.80 14.70
C ILE A 156 -8.07 13.12 14.58
N GLU A 157 -8.36 12.19 15.44
CA GLU A 157 -9.64 11.49 15.62
C GLU A 157 -9.71 11.01 17.08
N PRO A 158 -10.90 10.74 17.65
CA PRO A 158 -11.03 10.24 19.01
C PRO A 158 -10.12 9.04 19.30
N ASN A 159 -9.24 9.18 20.28
CA ASN A 159 -8.23 8.20 20.72
C ASN A 159 -7.17 7.86 19.64
N LYS A 160 -6.95 8.72 18.62
CA LYS A 160 -5.91 8.54 17.59
C LYS A 160 -4.94 9.70 17.58
N ILE A 161 -3.80 9.51 18.19
CA ILE A 161 -2.72 10.47 18.20
C ILE A 161 -1.79 10.24 17.00
N ALA A 162 -1.62 11.27 16.20
CA ALA A 162 -0.75 11.29 15.01
C ALA A 162 0.56 12.01 15.34
N TYR A 163 1.67 11.41 14.91
CA TYR A 163 3.02 11.97 15.06
C TYR A 163 3.64 12.16 13.67
N ALA A 164 4.52 13.15 13.54
CA ALA A 164 5.27 13.38 12.31
C ALA A 164 6.63 13.98 12.61
N ASP A 165 7.70 13.48 11.96
CA ASP A 165 8.97 14.18 11.93
C ASP A 165 8.92 15.17 10.78
N ILE A 166 9.13 16.46 11.06
CA ILE A 166 8.93 17.55 10.10
C ILE A 166 10.22 18.34 9.93
N GLN A 167 10.65 18.47 8.67
CA GLN A 167 11.75 19.33 8.27
C GLN A 167 11.22 20.39 7.31
N VAL A 168 11.30 21.67 7.66
CA VAL A 168 10.97 22.77 6.76
C VAL A 168 12.05 22.87 5.70
N LEU A 169 11.65 22.88 4.43
CA LEU A 169 12.52 23.04 3.26
C LEU A 169 12.51 24.50 2.78
N GLU A 170 11.32 25.08 2.71
CA GLU A 170 11.12 26.47 2.29
C GLU A 170 9.90 27.06 3.01
N ILE A 171 9.98 28.33 3.38
CA ILE A 171 8.88 29.08 3.99
C ILE A 171 8.88 30.51 3.48
N ASP A 172 7.72 30.96 3.02
CA ASP A 172 7.46 32.38 2.70
C ASP A 172 6.05 32.79 3.21
N ASN A 173 5.63 34.01 2.88
CA ASN A 173 4.32 34.53 3.32
C ASN A 173 3.13 33.85 2.65
N LYS A 174 3.32 33.04 1.60
CA LYS A 174 2.26 32.42 0.81
C LYS A 174 2.18 30.91 0.97
N HIS A 175 3.31 30.26 1.28
CA HIS A 175 3.35 28.81 1.42
C HIS A 175 4.50 28.34 2.33
N THR A 176 4.40 27.10 2.79
CA THR A 176 5.49 26.38 3.42
C THR A 176 5.64 25.03 2.73
N GLU A 177 6.85 24.70 2.27
CA GLU A 177 7.20 23.38 1.79
C GLU A 177 8.00 22.62 2.84
N MET A 178 7.65 21.38 3.09
CA MET A 178 8.22 20.55 4.15
C MET A 178 8.46 19.13 3.67
N GLN A 179 9.50 18.50 4.20
CA GLN A 179 9.64 17.06 4.21
C GLN A 179 9.03 16.50 5.50
N ILE A 180 8.12 15.55 5.35
CA ILE A 180 7.44 14.93 6.49
C ILE A 180 7.69 13.43 6.46
N THR A 181 8.20 12.88 7.57
CA THR A 181 8.37 11.43 7.75
C THR A 181 7.29 10.90 8.69
N LEU A 182 6.55 9.92 8.22
CA LEU A 182 5.57 9.18 9.01
C LEU A 182 6.00 7.73 9.20
N TYR A 183 5.82 7.22 10.41
CA TYR A 183 5.93 5.79 10.75
C TYR A 183 4.56 5.13 10.93
N GLN A 184 3.51 5.93 11.00
CA GLN A 184 2.11 5.53 11.08
C GLN A 184 1.46 5.55 9.68
N GLY A 185 0.22 5.05 9.58
CA GLY A 185 -0.54 5.02 8.32
C GLY A 185 -2.02 5.29 8.53
N MET A 186 -2.36 6.33 9.30
CA MET A 186 -3.76 6.70 9.55
C MET A 186 -4.42 7.32 8.32
N ASN A 187 -5.74 7.22 8.25
CA ASN A 187 -6.51 7.81 7.15
C ASN A 187 -6.31 9.33 7.09
N ARG A 188 -5.80 9.82 5.95
CA ARG A 188 -5.52 11.25 5.67
C ARG A 188 -4.72 11.95 6.77
N GLN A 189 -3.78 11.23 7.41
CA GLN A 189 -3.06 11.67 8.60
C GLN A 189 -2.48 13.08 8.46
N ILE A 190 -1.62 13.32 7.46
CA ILE A 190 -0.97 14.62 7.24
C ILE A 190 -2.01 15.73 7.07
N ARG A 191 -3.03 15.50 6.23
CA ARG A 191 -4.08 16.52 5.98
C ARG A 191 -4.82 16.88 7.25
N LYS A 192 -5.20 15.90 8.09
CA LYS A 192 -5.89 16.13 9.36
C LYS A 192 -5.01 16.83 10.37
N MET A 193 -3.71 16.51 10.42
CA MET A 193 -2.77 17.21 11.30
C MET A 193 -2.68 18.71 10.96
N PHE A 194 -2.57 19.05 9.67
CA PHE A 194 -2.53 20.45 9.24
C PHE A 194 -3.88 21.15 9.39
N GLU A 195 -4.98 20.49 9.07
CA GLU A 195 -6.35 20.98 9.23
C GLU A 195 -6.68 21.34 10.69
N TYR A 196 -6.17 20.56 11.65
CA TYR A 196 -6.32 20.82 13.09
C TYR A 196 -5.78 22.21 13.48
N PHE A 197 -4.74 22.71 12.82
CA PHE A 197 -4.17 24.04 13.01
C PHE A 197 -4.66 25.09 12.00
N GLY A 198 -5.65 24.76 11.17
CA GLY A 198 -6.24 25.65 10.17
C GLY A 198 -5.44 25.81 8.88
N TYR A 199 -4.46 24.94 8.62
CA TYR A 199 -3.68 24.94 7.38
C TYR A 199 -4.29 24.01 6.34
N GLU A 200 -4.22 24.41 5.05
CA GLU A 200 -4.68 23.58 3.94
C GLU A 200 -3.50 22.98 3.18
N VAL A 201 -3.43 21.65 3.10
CA VAL A 201 -2.42 20.93 2.31
C VAL A 201 -2.77 20.99 0.83
N LYS A 202 -1.98 21.75 0.05
CA LYS A 202 -2.11 21.90 -1.40
C LYS A 202 -1.42 20.80 -2.17
N VAL A 203 -0.21 20.41 -1.77
CA VAL A 203 0.56 19.34 -2.37
C VAL A 203 0.90 18.28 -1.33
N LEU A 204 0.64 17.02 -1.67
CA LEU A 204 1.03 15.87 -0.86
C LEU A 204 1.61 14.80 -1.80
N LYS A 205 2.95 14.67 -1.77
CA LYS A 205 3.68 13.77 -2.67
C LYS A 205 4.56 12.81 -1.86
N ARG A 206 4.24 11.52 -1.87
CA ARG A 206 5.12 10.51 -1.25
C ARG A 206 6.36 10.30 -2.12
N VAL A 207 7.53 10.59 -1.58
CA VAL A 207 8.81 10.46 -2.29
C VAL A 207 9.59 9.20 -1.91
N GLN A 208 9.26 8.59 -0.73
CA GLN A 208 9.92 7.37 -0.28
C GLN A 208 8.96 6.50 0.54
N HIS A 209 9.11 5.18 0.43
CA HIS A 209 8.47 4.17 1.27
C HIS A 209 9.51 3.10 1.60
N ALA A 210 9.81 2.91 2.87
CA ALA A 210 10.97 2.16 3.35
C ALA A 210 12.27 2.70 2.70
N THR A 211 13.05 1.84 2.06
CA THR A 211 14.26 2.19 1.32
C THR A 211 13.99 2.58 -0.14
N ILE A 212 12.77 2.38 -0.65
CA ILE A 212 12.42 2.58 -2.05
C ILE A 212 12.08 4.05 -2.28
N ARG A 213 12.75 4.69 -3.26
CA ARG A 213 12.58 6.09 -3.62
C ARG A 213 11.85 6.26 -4.95
N LEU A 214 11.19 7.41 -5.09
CA LEU A 214 10.46 7.81 -6.31
C LEU A 214 11.39 8.11 -7.49
N ASP A 215 12.66 8.31 -7.23
CA ASP A 215 13.67 8.80 -8.19
C ASP A 215 13.55 8.18 -9.59
N GLY A 216 13.70 9.02 -10.60
CA GLY A 216 13.72 8.64 -12.01
C GLY A 216 12.34 8.27 -12.60
N LEU A 217 11.22 8.60 -11.93
CA LEU A 217 9.87 8.46 -12.48
C LEU A 217 9.23 9.82 -12.75
N LYS A 218 8.52 9.93 -13.87
CA LYS A 218 7.54 10.98 -14.16
C LYS A 218 6.15 10.55 -13.70
N ARG A 219 5.24 11.49 -13.55
CA ARG A 219 3.84 11.18 -13.17
C ARG A 219 3.22 10.20 -14.16
N GLY A 220 2.64 9.11 -13.63
CA GLY A 220 2.07 8.02 -14.41
C GLY A 220 3.06 6.91 -14.81
N ASP A 221 4.36 7.13 -14.66
CA ASP A 221 5.36 6.11 -14.98
C ASP A 221 5.28 4.92 -14.02
N VAL A 222 5.47 3.73 -14.58
CA VAL A 222 5.68 2.49 -13.82
C VAL A 222 6.98 1.83 -14.28
N LYS A 223 7.82 1.41 -13.33
CA LYS A 223 9.11 0.74 -13.63
C LYS A 223 9.32 -0.46 -12.71
N PRO A 224 9.90 -1.57 -13.23
CA PRO A 224 10.27 -2.69 -12.38
C PRO A 224 11.29 -2.27 -11.32
N LEU A 225 11.12 -2.80 -10.11
CA LEU A 225 12.14 -2.79 -9.08
C LEU A 225 13.02 -4.00 -9.31
N LYS A 226 14.33 -3.79 -9.47
CA LYS A 226 15.28 -4.89 -9.44
C LYS A 226 15.36 -5.38 -7.99
N PRO A 227 15.31 -6.70 -7.74
CA PRO A 227 15.69 -7.24 -6.44
C PRO A 227 17.10 -6.75 -6.11
N ALA A 228 17.30 -6.28 -4.89
CA ALA A 228 18.65 -5.98 -4.41
C ALA A 228 19.46 -7.26 -4.29
#